data_04a8e1df086a1eac87143b9440f827c3
#
_entry.id   04a8e1df086a1eac87143b9440f827c3
#
_cell.length_a   1.000
_cell.length_b   1.000
_cell.length_c   1.000
_cell.angle_alpha   90.00
_cell.angle_beta   90.00
_cell.angle_gamma   90.00
#
_symmetry.space_group_name_H-M   'P 1'
#
loop_
_entity.id
_entity.type
_entity.pdbx_description
1 polymer ?
#
loop_
_entity_poly.entity_id
_entity_poly.type
_entity_poly.pdbx_seq_one_letter_code
_entity_poly.pdbx_strand_id
1 'polypeptide(L)'
;MAKTGVFEGDPAMAAKANELKKDLQRLVKAILEDDDADENLNAEAIDRATQTLLALKDFKSKRSVSLKLSEHLACPEEFRCPLSKELMRDPVVVASGLTYDRPFIQRWLKAGHQTCPQTQQVLSHTLLTPNLLIREMISQWCKNNGIQLPDPTQYSNEDGITEADRDHFISLLEKMSSTLSDQKEAARELRLLTKRMPSFRALFGESVDAIPQLLNPLSQSRSQSDIPTDLQEDLITTVLNLSIHDNNKKFVAETPMVIPLLMDALRSGTIQTRTNAAAALFTLSALDSSKSLIGKSGALKPLIELLEEGHPLAMKDVASAIFNLCIIHENKARAVRDGAVRVILKKIMNRMHVDELLAILAMLSGNPMAVEEMGELGAISCLLSIIRENSCARNKENCIAILYAICFNDRTKWKEMREEEKTYGTISQLAQNGTSRAKRKASGILERLNKAVNLTHTA
;
A
#
# COMPACT_ATOMS: atom_id res chain seq x y z
N MET A 1 48.17 33.23 -14.31
CA MET A 1 47.16 33.64 -15.31
C MET A 1 46.37 32.42 -15.69
N ALA A 2 45.17 32.23 -15.10
CA ALA A 2 44.29 31.12 -15.38
C ALA A 2 43.29 31.52 -16.46
N LYS A 3 43.28 30.80 -17.58
CA LYS A 3 42.32 30.98 -18.64
C LYS A 3 41.00 30.23 -18.28
N THR A 4 39.95 30.97 -18.07
CA THR A 4 38.58 30.48 -17.99
C THR A 4 38.12 29.97 -19.33
N GLY A 5 38.02 28.66 -19.51
CA GLY A 5 37.42 28.03 -20.69
C GLY A 5 35.88 28.07 -20.58
N VAL A 6 35.26 28.92 -21.43
CA VAL A 6 33.81 28.91 -21.70
C VAL A 6 33.56 27.73 -22.62
N PHE A 7 32.77 26.72 -22.15
CA PHE A 7 32.31 25.60 -22.98
C PHE A 7 31.23 26.08 -23.94
N GLU A 8 31.55 26.22 -25.23
CA GLU A 8 30.61 26.47 -26.31
C GLU A 8 29.79 25.17 -26.56
N GLY A 9 28.47 25.27 -26.42
CA GLY A 9 27.55 24.21 -26.81
C GLY A 9 27.50 24.07 -28.34
N ASP A 10 27.24 22.83 -28.82
CA ASP A 10 27.16 22.48 -30.25
C ASP A 10 26.43 23.52 -31.09
N PRO A 11 27.13 24.18 -32.09
CA PRO A 11 26.57 25.26 -32.86
C PRO A 11 25.32 24.87 -33.68
N ALA A 12 25.21 23.61 -34.12
CA ALA A 12 24.07 23.10 -34.86
C ALA A 12 22.79 23.01 -33.99
N MET A 13 22.93 22.65 -32.72
CA MET A 13 21.82 22.59 -31.76
C MET A 13 21.36 23.99 -31.35
N ALA A 14 22.27 24.93 -31.18
CA ALA A 14 21.91 26.32 -30.90
C ALA A 14 21.21 26.99 -32.08
N ALA A 15 21.62 26.70 -33.32
CA ALA A 15 20.97 27.18 -34.53
C ALA A 15 19.53 26.67 -34.66
N LYS A 16 19.30 25.39 -34.45
CA LYS A 16 17.97 24.74 -34.50
C LYS A 16 17.00 25.28 -33.44
N ALA A 17 17.50 25.51 -32.21
CA ALA A 17 16.70 26.12 -31.13
C ALA A 17 16.33 27.58 -31.47
N ASN A 18 17.21 28.35 -32.14
CA ASN A 18 16.94 29.70 -32.55
C ASN A 18 15.97 29.77 -33.76
N GLU A 19 16.00 28.78 -34.64
CA GLU A 19 15.05 28.62 -35.72
C GLU A 19 13.63 28.38 -35.22
N LEU A 20 13.46 27.41 -34.29
CA LEU A 20 12.18 27.12 -33.64
C LEU A 20 11.62 28.33 -32.87
N LYS A 21 12.48 29.14 -32.24
CA LYS A 21 12.04 30.38 -31.56
C LYS A 21 11.53 31.42 -32.54
N LYS A 22 12.21 31.58 -33.68
CA LYS A 22 11.79 32.52 -34.73
C LYS A 22 10.46 32.08 -35.36
N ASP A 23 10.27 30.78 -35.58
CA ASP A 23 9.02 30.25 -36.12
C ASP A 23 7.87 30.44 -35.14
N LEU A 24 8.09 30.20 -33.83
CA LEU A 24 7.09 30.47 -32.81
C LEU A 24 6.73 31.96 -32.77
N GLN A 25 7.71 32.86 -32.84
CA GLN A 25 7.45 34.31 -32.86
C GLN A 25 6.61 34.73 -34.07
N ARG A 26 6.86 34.15 -35.26
CA ARG A 26 6.06 34.40 -36.46
C ARG A 26 4.62 33.90 -36.32
N LEU A 27 4.44 32.68 -35.79
CA LEU A 27 3.11 32.09 -35.59
C LEU A 27 2.29 32.85 -34.55
N VAL A 28 2.90 33.24 -33.41
CA VAL A 28 2.25 34.06 -32.41
C VAL A 28 1.88 35.43 -32.95
N LYS A 29 2.76 36.05 -33.73
CA LYS A 29 2.49 37.33 -34.36
C LYS A 29 1.34 37.24 -35.37
N ALA A 30 1.29 36.19 -36.19
CA ALA A 30 0.18 35.94 -37.11
C ALA A 30 -1.15 35.76 -36.39
N ILE A 31 -1.18 35.02 -35.26
CA ILE A 31 -2.37 34.80 -34.42
C ILE A 31 -2.88 36.12 -33.79
N LEU A 32 -1.98 37.06 -33.47
CA LEU A 32 -2.33 38.31 -32.79
C LEU A 32 -2.69 39.47 -33.77
N GLU A 33 -2.26 39.39 -35.04
CA GLU A 33 -2.47 40.46 -36.02
C GLU A 33 -3.66 40.21 -36.97
N ASP A 34 -4.32 39.03 -36.87
CA ASP A 34 -5.41 38.61 -37.74
C ASP A 34 -6.76 38.78 -37.02
N ASP A 35 -7.27 40.03 -37.02
CA ASP A 35 -8.57 40.39 -36.43
C ASP A 35 -9.81 40.04 -37.30
N ASP A 36 -9.60 39.60 -38.59
CA ASP A 36 -10.68 39.45 -39.59
C ASP A 36 -10.61 38.18 -40.46
N ALA A 37 -9.82 37.16 -40.13
CA ALA A 37 -9.66 35.99 -40.97
C ALA A 37 -10.34 34.72 -40.42
N ASP A 38 -10.83 33.92 -41.38
CA ASP A 38 -11.45 32.60 -41.27
C ASP A 38 -11.03 31.78 -40.04
N GLU A 39 -11.98 31.38 -39.16
CA GLU A 39 -11.75 30.61 -37.95
C GLU A 39 -10.89 29.36 -38.16
N ASN A 40 -10.88 28.77 -39.36
CA ASN A 40 -10.10 27.60 -39.71
C ASN A 40 -8.58 27.90 -39.88
N LEU A 41 -8.19 29.06 -40.38
CA LEU A 41 -6.78 29.45 -40.53
C LEU A 41 -6.12 29.79 -39.19
N ASN A 42 -6.91 30.35 -38.29
CA ASN A 42 -6.45 30.65 -36.92
C ASN A 42 -6.25 29.38 -36.07
N ALA A 43 -7.11 28.35 -36.21
CA ALA A 43 -6.98 27.07 -35.56
C ALA A 43 -5.69 26.32 -35.99
N GLU A 44 -5.38 26.35 -37.30
CA GLU A 44 -4.16 25.70 -37.84
C GLU A 44 -2.86 26.40 -37.39
N ALA A 45 -2.89 27.73 -37.26
CA ALA A 45 -1.79 28.51 -36.71
C ALA A 45 -1.55 28.24 -35.21
N ILE A 46 -2.62 28.10 -34.44
CA ILE A 46 -2.57 27.74 -33.02
C ILE A 46 -2.01 26.32 -32.84
N ASP A 47 -2.45 25.33 -33.62
CA ASP A 47 -1.93 23.96 -33.57
C ASP A 47 -0.43 23.91 -33.94
N ARG A 48 0.00 24.64 -34.94
CA ARG A 48 1.42 24.75 -35.30
C ARG A 48 2.25 25.45 -34.23
N ALA A 49 1.73 26.49 -33.60
CA ALA A 49 2.38 27.18 -32.49
C ALA A 49 2.53 26.23 -31.28
N THR A 50 1.50 25.44 -30.99
CA THR A 50 1.51 24.43 -29.91
C THR A 50 2.55 23.34 -30.18
N GLN A 51 2.63 22.81 -31.40
CA GLN A 51 3.65 21.83 -31.80
C GLN A 51 5.07 22.40 -31.71
N THR A 52 5.27 23.66 -32.10
CA THR A 52 6.57 24.34 -32.03
C THR A 52 6.99 24.59 -30.58
N LEU A 53 6.03 24.89 -29.69
CA LEU A 53 6.24 25.03 -28.25
C LEU A 53 6.63 23.69 -27.61
N LEU A 54 5.97 22.60 -27.98
CA LEU A 54 6.31 21.24 -27.52
C LEU A 54 7.72 20.85 -28.00
N ALA A 55 8.07 21.13 -29.25
CA ALA A 55 9.41 20.88 -29.77
C ALA A 55 10.49 21.71 -29.05
N LEU A 56 10.22 22.96 -28.70
CA LEU A 56 11.11 23.80 -27.89
C LEU A 56 11.23 23.31 -26.44
N LYS A 57 10.14 22.79 -25.87
CA LYS A 57 10.13 22.16 -24.54
C LYS A 57 11.01 20.90 -24.53
N ASP A 58 10.88 20.04 -25.52
CA ASP A 58 11.73 18.85 -25.71
C ASP A 58 13.20 19.23 -25.92
N PHE A 59 13.47 20.31 -26.64
CA PHE A 59 14.84 20.81 -26.82
C PHE A 59 15.45 21.36 -25.54
N LYS A 60 14.67 22.08 -24.72
CA LYS A 60 15.10 22.51 -23.37
C LYS A 60 15.29 21.35 -22.42
N SER A 61 14.39 20.36 -22.45
CA SER A 61 14.48 19.13 -21.65
C SER A 61 15.74 18.33 -21.99
N LYS A 62 16.07 18.17 -23.27
CA LYS A 62 17.33 17.54 -23.72
C LYS A 62 18.58 18.32 -23.31
N ARG A 63 18.50 19.62 -23.12
CA ARG A 63 19.64 20.46 -22.68
C ARG A 63 19.91 20.38 -21.17
N SER A 64 18.92 20.02 -20.37
CA SER A 64 19.08 19.90 -18.90
C SER A 64 19.57 18.53 -18.43
N VAL A 65 19.66 17.51 -19.29
CA VAL A 65 19.91 16.12 -18.89
C VAL A 65 20.99 15.42 -19.73
N SER A 66 21.80 16.12 -20.49
CA SER A 66 23.01 15.52 -21.04
C SER A 66 24.18 15.75 -20.10
N LEU A 67 24.27 14.92 -19.02
CA LEU A 67 25.58 14.60 -18.45
C LEU A 67 26.33 13.80 -19.53
N LYS A 68 27.10 14.50 -20.37
CA LYS A 68 28.14 13.86 -21.17
C LYS A 68 29.11 13.23 -20.17
N LEU A 69 28.90 11.92 -19.90
CA LEU A 69 29.93 11.08 -19.31
C LEU A 69 31.13 11.22 -20.24
N SER A 70 32.21 11.81 -19.75
CA SER A 70 33.46 11.92 -20.50
C SER A 70 33.85 10.52 -20.98
N GLU A 71 34.25 10.38 -22.23
CA GLU A 71 34.55 9.13 -22.95
C GLU A 71 35.63 8.24 -22.28
N HIS A 72 36.09 8.57 -21.07
CA HIS A 72 37.18 7.86 -20.37
C HIS A 72 36.74 7.08 -19.12
N LEU A 73 35.46 7.07 -18.73
CA LEU A 73 35.00 6.27 -17.60
C LEU A 73 33.90 5.30 -18.05
N ALA A 74 34.28 4.03 -18.19
CA ALA A 74 33.33 2.97 -18.52
C ALA A 74 32.37 2.73 -17.34
N CYS A 75 31.17 3.28 -17.44
CA CYS A 75 30.08 2.94 -16.48
C CYS A 75 29.70 1.46 -16.63
N PRO A 76 29.69 0.68 -15.53
CA PRO A 76 29.25 -0.72 -15.59
C PRO A 76 27.86 -0.87 -16.23
N GLU A 77 27.69 -1.92 -17.02
CA GLU A 77 26.43 -2.20 -17.73
C GLU A 77 25.27 -2.43 -16.74
N GLU A 78 25.57 -3.01 -15.59
CA GLU A 78 24.63 -3.31 -14.53
C GLU A 78 24.01 -2.06 -13.89
N PHE A 79 24.66 -0.90 -14.06
CA PHE A 79 24.18 0.40 -13.58
C PHE A 79 23.35 1.16 -14.61
N ARG A 80 23.29 0.64 -15.83
CA ARG A 80 22.52 1.25 -16.92
C ARG A 80 21.11 0.67 -17.02
N CYS A 81 20.14 1.53 -17.18
CA CYS A 81 18.76 1.09 -17.40
C CYS A 81 18.65 0.37 -18.77
N PRO A 82 18.07 -0.84 -18.83
CA PRO A 82 17.90 -1.56 -20.10
C PRO A 82 17.04 -0.82 -21.14
N LEU A 83 16.15 0.09 -20.70
CA LEU A 83 15.28 0.90 -21.58
C LEU A 83 15.97 2.17 -22.09
N SER A 84 16.52 2.98 -21.18
CA SER A 84 17.12 4.28 -21.55
C SER A 84 18.59 4.20 -21.93
N LYS A 85 19.27 3.12 -21.57
CA LYS A 85 20.73 2.95 -21.67
C LYS A 85 21.55 3.96 -20.85
N GLU A 86 20.89 4.75 -20.02
CA GLU A 86 21.50 5.73 -19.13
C GLU A 86 21.75 5.14 -17.73
N LEU A 87 22.62 5.79 -16.94
CA LEU A 87 22.85 5.43 -15.54
C LEU A 87 21.54 5.51 -14.75
N MET A 88 21.15 4.42 -14.08
CA MET A 88 19.94 4.39 -13.27
C MET A 88 20.08 5.31 -12.06
N ARG A 89 19.02 6.04 -11.77
CA ARG A 89 18.96 6.99 -10.65
C ARG A 89 18.02 6.51 -9.55
N ASP A 90 16.92 5.87 -9.93
CA ASP A 90 15.99 5.20 -9.01
C ASP A 90 15.74 3.76 -9.49
N PRO A 91 16.71 2.86 -9.27
CA PRO A 91 16.60 1.48 -9.73
C PRO A 91 15.49 0.73 -9.00
N VAL A 92 14.59 0.12 -9.79
CA VAL A 92 13.45 -0.69 -9.31
C VAL A 92 13.42 -2.05 -10.00
N VAL A 93 13.05 -3.08 -9.24
CA VAL A 93 12.87 -4.45 -9.73
C VAL A 93 11.42 -4.65 -10.14
N VAL A 94 11.19 -5.23 -11.31
CA VAL A 94 9.89 -5.70 -11.78
C VAL A 94 9.68 -7.19 -11.49
N ALA A 95 8.47 -7.70 -11.70
CA ALA A 95 8.12 -9.10 -11.41
C ALA A 95 8.98 -10.16 -12.13
N SER A 96 9.67 -9.81 -13.24
CA SER A 96 10.63 -10.66 -13.91
C SER A 96 12.02 -10.74 -13.24
N GLY A 97 12.23 -10.01 -12.14
CA GLY A 97 13.52 -9.92 -11.44
C GLY A 97 14.52 -8.94 -12.04
N LEU A 98 14.21 -8.30 -13.17
CA LEU A 98 15.10 -7.33 -13.81
C LEU A 98 14.94 -5.94 -13.21
N THR A 99 16.06 -5.19 -13.22
CA THR A 99 16.12 -3.83 -12.70
C THR A 99 16.06 -2.81 -13.83
N TYR A 100 15.24 -1.78 -13.64
CA TYR A 100 15.06 -0.65 -14.55
C TYR A 100 15.09 0.65 -13.74
N ASP A 101 15.35 1.75 -14.41
CA ASP A 101 15.14 3.06 -13.80
C ASP A 101 13.64 3.39 -13.78
N ARG A 102 13.11 3.76 -12.61
CA ARG A 102 11.67 3.92 -12.35
C ARG A 102 10.94 4.77 -13.39
N PRO A 103 11.41 5.94 -13.82
CA PRO A 103 10.67 6.78 -14.76
C PRO A 103 10.39 6.09 -16.11
N PHE A 104 11.34 5.27 -16.56
CA PHE A 104 11.23 4.61 -17.88
C PHE A 104 10.31 3.39 -17.81
N ILE A 105 10.43 2.55 -16.79
CA ILE A 105 9.56 1.38 -16.66
C ILE A 105 8.11 1.78 -16.30
N GLN A 106 7.92 2.87 -15.55
CA GLN A 106 6.58 3.39 -15.29
C GLN A 106 5.89 3.86 -16.57
N ARG A 107 6.59 4.55 -17.48
CA ARG A 107 6.03 4.93 -18.79
C ARG A 107 5.63 3.71 -19.61
N TRP A 108 6.46 2.66 -19.62
CA TRP A 108 6.17 1.40 -20.30
C TRP A 108 4.87 0.75 -19.78
N LEU A 109 4.74 0.65 -18.45
CA LEU A 109 3.54 0.09 -17.81
C LEU A 109 2.30 0.99 -17.98
N LYS A 110 2.45 2.32 -17.88
CA LYS A 110 1.37 3.29 -18.11
C LYS A 110 0.88 3.26 -19.57
N ALA A 111 1.72 2.92 -20.54
CA ALA A 111 1.33 2.72 -21.93
C ALA A 111 0.50 1.43 -22.17
N GLY A 112 0.18 0.67 -21.11
CA GLY A 112 -0.67 -0.53 -21.16
C GLY A 112 0.11 -1.83 -21.39
N HIS A 113 1.44 -1.79 -21.45
CA HIS A 113 2.26 -3.00 -21.59
C HIS A 113 2.29 -3.78 -20.27
N GLN A 114 1.97 -5.06 -20.33
CA GLN A 114 2.00 -5.99 -19.18
C GLN A 114 3.18 -6.97 -19.26
N THR A 115 4.16 -6.69 -20.11
CA THR A 115 5.33 -7.53 -20.33
C THR A 115 6.62 -6.85 -19.90
N CYS A 116 7.61 -7.64 -19.49
CA CYS A 116 8.96 -7.16 -19.24
C CYS A 116 9.62 -6.68 -20.56
N PRO A 117 10.12 -5.43 -20.64
CA PRO A 117 10.68 -4.90 -21.89
C PRO A 117 11.82 -5.71 -22.49
N GLN A 118 12.64 -6.33 -21.65
CA GLN A 118 13.82 -7.09 -22.08
C GLN A 118 13.53 -8.56 -22.34
N THR A 119 12.77 -9.21 -21.44
CA THR A 119 12.52 -10.68 -21.56
C THR A 119 11.22 -11.01 -22.27
N GLN A 120 10.35 -10.02 -22.53
CA GLN A 120 9.01 -10.18 -23.10
C GLN A 120 8.05 -11.06 -22.27
N GLN A 121 8.49 -11.52 -21.10
CA GLN A 121 7.65 -12.29 -20.18
C GLN A 121 6.49 -11.45 -19.64
N VAL A 122 5.31 -12.04 -19.56
CA VAL A 122 4.16 -11.41 -18.92
C VAL A 122 4.47 -11.25 -17.43
N LEU A 123 4.32 -10.01 -16.93
CA LEU A 123 4.58 -9.69 -15.53
C LEU A 123 3.39 -10.18 -14.68
N SER A 124 3.66 -10.93 -13.64
CA SER A 124 2.64 -11.42 -12.69
C SER A 124 1.99 -10.28 -11.90
N HIS A 125 2.68 -9.14 -11.78
CA HIS A 125 2.19 -7.91 -11.17
C HIS A 125 3.00 -6.71 -11.69
N THR A 126 2.45 -5.51 -11.55
CA THR A 126 3.09 -4.25 -11.96
C THR A 126 3.74 -3.48 -10.81
N LEU A 127 3.89 -4.11 -9.64
CA LEU A 127 4.57 -3.54 -8.48
C LEU A 127 6.05 -3.31 -8.80
N LEU A 128 6.53 -2.10 -8.52
CA LEU A 128 7.93 -1.71 -8.67
C LEU A 128 8.59 -1.67 -7.29
N THR A 129 9.47 -2.64 -7.04
CA THR A 129 10.20 -2.73 -5.76
C THR A 129 11.52 -1.99 -5.86
N PRO A 130 11.84 -1.00 -4.97
CA PRO A 130 13.13 -0.32 -4.99
C PRO A 130 14.30 -1.31 -4.84
N ASN A 131 15.29 -1.21 -5.74
CA ASN A 131 16.53 -1.98 -5.63
C ASN A 131 17.58 -1.19 -4.87
N LEU A 132 17.49 -1.26 -3.53
CA LEU A 132 18.38 -0.51 -2.63
C LEU A 132 19.84 -0.91 -2.80
N LEU A 133 20.14 -2.18 -3.11
CA LEU A 133 21.50 -2.67 -3.31
C LEU A 133 22.14 -2.00 -4.54
N ILE A 134 21.48 -2.05 -5.68
CA ILE A 134 21.98 -1.42 -6.91
C ILE A 134 22.07 0.11 -6.74
N ARG A 135 21.14 0.72 -6.03
CA ARG A 135 21.18 2.15 -5.72
C ARG A 135 22.43 2.52 -4.91
N GLU A 136 22.74 1.74 -3.87
CA GLU A 136 23.94 1.97 -3.05
C GLU A 136 25.22 1.77 -3.86
N MET A 137 25.29 0.71 -4.68
CA MET A 137 26.43 0.45 -5.56
C MET A 137 26.65 1.59 -6.57
N ILE A 138 25.60 2.11 -7.18
CA ILE A 138 25.65 3.28 -8.08
C ILE A 138 26.15 4.51 -7.33
N SER A 139 25.62 4.77 -6.13
CA SER A 139 26.03 5.91 -5.29
C SER A 139 27.52 5.85 -4.95
N GLN A 140 28.00 4.67 -4.56
CA GLN A 140 29.41 4.44 -4.26
C GLN A 140 30.30 4.63 -5.49
N TRP A 141 29.87 4.07 -6.63
CA TRP A 141 30.61 4.21 -7.90
C TRP A 141 30.68 5.68 -8.32
N CYS A 142 29.59 6.42 -8.22
CA CYS A 142 29.56 7.85 -8.54
C CYS A 142 30.47 8.66 -7.61
N LYS A 143 30.44 8.40 -6.30
CA LYS A 143 31.37 9.05 -5.33
C LYS A 143 32.83 8.80 -5.68
N ASN A 144 33.18 7.56 -6.01
CA ASN A 144 34.56 7.17 -6.35
C ASN A 144 35.06 7.81 -7.66
N ASN A 145 34.14 8.16 -8.56
CA ASN A 145 34.45 8.76 -9.85
C ASN A 145 34.14 10.28 -9.93
N GLY A 146 33.83 10.92 -8.80
CA GLY A 146 33.57 12.36 -8.74
C GLY A 146 32.31 12.80 -9.49
N ILE A 147 31.35 11.88 -9.72
CA ILE A 147 30.10 12.15 -10.40
C ILE A 147 29.05 12.53 -9.35
N GLN A 148 28.50 13.72 -9.42
CA GLN A 148 27.34 14.09 -8.62
C GLN A 148 26.08 13.48 -9.23
N LEU A 149 25.48 12.51 -8.55
CA LEU A 149 24.12 12.07 -8.85
C LEU A 149 23.16 13.18 -8.40
N PRO A 150 22.28 13.68 -9.29
CA PRO A 150 21.18 14.53 -8.87
C PRO A 150 20.30 13.73 -7.90
N ASP A 151 19.83 14.39 -6.84
CA ASP A 151 18.97 13.77 -5.84
C ASP A 151 17.74 13.12 -6.54
N PRO A 152 17.39 11.86 -6.24
CA PRO A 152 16.22 11.20 -6.81
C PRO A 152 14.90 11.97 -6.61
N THR A 153 14.87 12.82 -5.60
CA THR A 153 13.75 13.74 -5.34
C THR A 153 13.54 14.80 -6.44
N GLN A 154 14.53 15.06 -7.29
CA GLN A 154 14.37 16.02 -8.41
C GLN A 154 13.62 15.45 -9.62
N TYR A 155 13.41 14.14 -9.72
CA TYR A 155 12.63 13.52 -10.81
C TYR A 155 11.19 13.16 -10.45
N SER A 156 10.77 13.34 -9.20
CA SER A 156 9.36 13.40 -8.84
C SER A 156 8.62 14.61 -9.43
N ASN A 157 9.36 15.52 -10.10
CA ASN A 157 8.85 16.79 -10.63
C ASN A 157 8.40 16.76 -12.10
N GLU A 158 8.31 15.60 -12.77
CA GLU A 158 7.56 15.54 -14.05
C GLU A 158 6.04 15.32 -13.82
N ASP A 159 5.61 14.93 -12.59
CA ASP A 159 4.27 15.17 -12.05
C ASP A 159 4.35 16.27 -10.95
N GLY A 160 5.18 17.27 -11.14
CA GLY A 160 5.40 18.36 -10.19
C GLY A 160 4.10 19.11 -9.95
N ILE A 161 3.72 19.22 -8.67
CA ILE A 161 2.65 20.11 -8.22
C ILE A 161 2.99 21.52 -8.69
N THR A 162 2.14 22.08 -9.53
CA THR A 162 2.24 23.46 -9.97
C THR A 162 1.70 24.40 -8.91
N GLU A 163 2.02 25.70 -9.00
CA GLU A 163 1.41 26.72 -8.15
C GLU A 163 -0.13 26.70 -8.30
N ALA A 164 -0.60 26.52 -9.53
CA ALA A 164 -2.03 26.37 -9.80
C ALA A 164 -2.67 25.16 -9.09
N ASP A 165 -1.95 24.04 -8.95
CA ASP A 165 -2.43 22.88 -8.17
C ASP A 165 -2.50 23.20 -6.67
N ARG A 166 -1.59 24.03 -6.17
CA ARG A 166 -1.60 24.49 -4.76
C ARG A 166 -2.77 25.43 -4.50
N ASP A 167 -2.98 26.41 -5.37
CA ASP A 167 -4.12 27.33 -5.27
C ASP A 167 -5.44 26.58 -5.36
N HIS A 168 -5.52 25.61 -6.27
CA HIS A 168 -6.68 24.76 -6.42
C HIS A 168 -6.92 23.89 -5.17
N PHE A 169 -5.87 23.30 -4.59
CA PHE A 169 -5.94 22.56 -3.34
C PHE A 169 -6.47 23.42 -2.19
N ILE A 170 -5.97 24.64 -2.02
CA ILE A 170 -6.43 25.57 -0.99
C ILE A 170 -7.91 25.90 -1.19
N SER A 171 -8.30 26.23 -2.44
CA SER A 171 -9.71 26.51 -2.78
C SER A 171 -10.64 25.35 -2.46
N LEU A 172 -10.22 24.08 -2.71
CA LEU A 172 -10.99 22.90 -2.37
C LEU A 172 -11.15 22.73 -0.84
N LEU A 173 -10.10 23.02 -0.06
CA LEU A 173 -10.18 22.95 1.40
C LEU A 173 -11.08 24.06 1.97
N GLU A 174 -11.06 25.28 1.42
CA GLU A 174 -11.97 26.37 1.82
C GLU A 174 -13.44 26.00 1.58
N LYS A 175 -13.75 25.32 0.48
CA LYS A 175 -15.10 24.79 0.18
C LYS A 175 -15.61 23.80 1.23
N MET A 176 -14.73 23.15 2.02
CA MET A 176 -15.15 22.27 3.13
C MET A 176 -15.88 22.99 4.26
N SER A 177 -15.76 24.32 4.35
CA SER A 177 -16.46 25.16 5.33
C SER A 177 -17.64 25.95 4.71
N SER A 178 -17.97 25.69 3.44
CA SER A 178 -18.99 26.38 2.66
C SER A 178 -20.33 25.62 2.67
N THR A 179 -21.13 25.77 1.61
CA THR A 179 -22.44 25.10 1.49
C THR A 179 -22.30 23.59 1.31
N LEU A 180 -23.33 22.82 1.63
CA LEU A 180 -23.35 21.37 1.46
C LEU A 180 -23.06 20.97 0.00
N SER A 181 -23.53 21.75 -0.98
CA SER A 181 -23.25 21.52 -2.40
C SER A 181 -21.76 21.65 -2.70
N ASP A 182 -21.13 22.70 -2.20
CA ASP A 182 -19.69 22.95 -2.39
C ASP A 182 -18.85 21.89 -1.69
N GLN A 183 -19.25 21.49 -0.48
CA GLN A 183 -18.59 20.40 0.27
C GLN A 183 -18.58 19.09 -0.50
N LYS A 184 -19.71 18.69 -1.10
CA LYS A 184 -19.83 17.47 -1.90
C LYS A 184 -18.97 17.51 -3.15
N GLU A 185 -19.00 18.62 -3.87
CA GLU A 185 -18.20 18.82 -5.08
C GLU A 185 -16.70 18.71 -4.75
N ALA A 186 -16.24 19.47 -3.75
CA ALA A 186 -14.85 19.50 -3.35
C ALA A 186 -14.37 18.16 -2.76
N ALA A 187 -15.18 17.46 -1.96
CA ALA A 187 -14.84 16.15 -1.42
C ALA A 187 -14.65 15.11 -2.54
N ARG A 188 -15.56 15.11 -3.53
CA ARG A 188 -15.46 14.25 -4.70
C ARG A 188 -14.19 14.52 -5.50
N GLU A 189 -13.86 15.78 -5.71
CA GLU A 189 -12.67 16.18 -6.44
C GLU A 189 -11.39 15.81 -5.69
N LEU A 190 -11.30 16.09 -4.38
CA LEU A 190 -10.17 15.68 -3.53
C LEU A 190 -9.97 14.18 -3.52
N ARG A 191 -11.06 13.38 -3.47
CA ARG A 191 -11.00 11.93 -3.62
C ARG A 191 -10.35 11.52 -4.95
N LEU A 192 -10.74 12.14 -6.06
CA LEU A 192 -10.22 11.82 -7.39
C LEU A 192 -8.76 12.24 -7.54
N LEU A 193 -8.39 13.44 -7.09
CA LEU A 193 -7.03 13.95 -7.15
C LEU A 193 -6.08 13.10 -6.29
N THR A 194 -6.45 12.82 -5.03
CA THR A 194 -5.64 11.97 -4.14
C THR A 194 -5.53 10.52 -4.63
N LYS A 195 -6.52 10.01 -5.38
CA LYS A 195 -6.46 8.68 -5.99
C LYS A 195 -5.51 8.64 -7.19
N ARG A 196 -5.57 9.65 -8.06
CA ARG A 196 -4.86 9.67 -9.35
C ARG A 196 -3.44 10.19 -9.26
N MET A 197 -3.19 11.17 -8.37
CA MET A 197 -1.93 11.91 -8.27
C MET A 197 -1.27 11.67 -6.90
N PRO A 198 -0.25 10.79 -6.81
CA PRO A 198 0.48 10.60 -5.55
C PRO A 198 1.12 11.89 -5.02
N SER A 199 1.58 12.76 -5.91
CA SER A 199 2.14 14.08 -5.58
C SER A 199 1.10 14.98 -4.89
N PHE A 200 -0.18 14.92 -5.30
CA PHE A 200 -1.24 15.71 -4.67
C PHE A 200 -1.49 15.31 -3.21
N ARG A 201 -1.23 14.03 -2.85
CA ARG A 201 -1.30 13.59 -1.44
C ARG A 201 -0.27 14.30 -0.57
N ALA A 202 0.90 14.66 -1.13
CA ALA A 202 1.97 15.33 -0.40
C ALA A 202 1.54 16.72 0.10
N LEU A 203 0.64 17.43 -0.60
CA LEU A 203 0.12 18.74 -0.18
C LEU A 203 -0.52 18.70 1.21
N PHE A 204 -1.19 17.60 1.54
CA PHE A 204 -1.79 17.43 2.88
C PHE A 204 -0.75 17.32 4.00
N GLY A 205 0.49 16.96 3.69
CA GLY A 205 1.60 16.92 4.65
C GLY A 205 2.30 18.26 4.83
N GLU A 206 2.01 19.24 3.98
CA GLU A 206 2.65 20.58 4.03
C GLU A 206 1.95 21.52 5.04
N SER A 207 0.69 21.23 5.42
CA SER A 207 -0.08 22.03 6.37
C SER A 207 -0.74 21.16 7.44
N VAL A 208 -0.55 21.54 8.70
CA VAL A 208 -1.16 20.85 9.86
C VAL A 208 -2.69 20.98 9.88
N ASP A 209 -3.24 21.99 9.23
CA ASP A 209 -4.69 22.26 9.20
C ASP A 209 -5.41 21.57 8.03
N ALA A 210 -4.68 21.03 7.05
CA ALA A 210 -5.28 20.48 5.85
C ALA A 210 -6.21 19.29 6.13
N ILE A 211 -5.81 18.34 7.00
CA ILE A 211 -6.65 17.19 7.37
C ILE A 211 -7.84 17.63 8.26
N PRO A 212 -7.65 18.46 9.29
CA PRO A 212 -8.77 19.07 10.02
C PRO A 212 -9.78 19.76 9.12
N GLN A 213 -9.34 20.60 8.18
CA GLN A 213 -10.24 21.28 7.23
C GLN A 213 -10.97 20.30 6.33
N LEU A 214 -10.29 19.29 5.77
CA LEU A 214 -10.92 18.22 4.99
C LEU A 214 -12.07 17.55 5.75
N LEU A 215 -11.89 17.28 7.04
CA LEU A 215 -12.83 16.53 7.86
C LEU A 215 -13.84 17.40 8.60
N ASN A 216 -13.78 18.72 8.43
CA ASN A 216 -14.69 19.68 9.07
C ASN A 216 -16.18 19.33 8.88
N PRO A 217 -16.66 18.94 7.66
CA PRO A 217 -18.06 18.58 7.46
C PRO A 217 -18.53 17.41 8.33
N LEU A 218 -17.64 16.43 8.58
CA LEU A 218 -17.96 15.27 9.42
C LEU A 218 -17.93 15.60 10.91
N SER A 219 -17.13 16.58 11.33
CA SER A 219 -16.94 16.93 12.74
C SER A 219 -18.02 17.90 13.26
N GLN A 220 -18.61 18.72 12.39
CA GLN A 220 -19.62 19.71 12.77
C GLN A 220 -21.04 19.15 12.85
N SER A 221 -21.29 18.00 12.26
CA SER A 221 -22.63 17.38 12.28
C SER A 221 -22.98 16.91 13.69
N ARG A 222 -24.13 17.37 14.22
CA ARG A 222 -24.61 17.01 15.57
C ARG A 222 -25.08 15.56 15.67
N SER A 223 -25.44 14.95 14.55
CA SER A 223 -25.83 13.54 14.46
C SER A 223 -25.28 12.95 13.15
N GLN A 224 -24.86 11.70 13.19
CA GLN A 224 -24.36 10.98 12.00
C GLN A 224 -25.44 10.78 10.93
N SER A 225 -26.72 10.76 11.33
CA SER A 225 -27.87 10.67 10.40
C SER A 225 -27.99 11.89 9.48
N ASP A 226 -27.36 13.01 9.82
CA ASP A 226 -27.48 14.27 9.08
C ASP A 226 -26.40 14.41 8.00
N ILE A 227 -25.40 13.52 7.99
CA ILE A 227 -24.32 13.54 7.00
C ILE A 227 -24.75 12.77 5.76
N PRO A 228 -24.76 13.40 4.57
CA PRO A 228 -25.02 12.69 3.33
C PRO A 228 -24.00 11.55 3.10
N THR A 229 -24.51 10.38 2.73
CA THR A 229 -23.69 9.17 2.58
C THR A 229 -22.60 9.28 1.52
N ASP A 230 -22.85 10.01 0.44
CA ASP A 230 -21.91 10.31 -0.63
C ASP A 230 -20.76 11.20 -0.14
N LEU A 231 -21.05 12.23 0.64
CA LEU A 231 -20.04 13.09 1.26
C LEU A 231 -19.16 12.31 2.23
N GLN A 232 -19.78 11.52 3.12
CA GLN A 232 -19.03 10.67 4.05
C GLN A 232 -18.10 9.69 3.31
N GLU A 233 -18.61 9.02 2.27
CA GLU A 233 -17.82 8.08 1.48
C GLU A 233 -16.61 8.75 0.80
N ASP A 234 -16.81 9.92 0.20
CA ASP A 234 -15.75 10.66 -0.48
C ASP A 234 -14.66 11.11 0.49
N LEU A 235 -15.03 11.63 1.65
CA LEU A 235 -14.08 12.07 2.68
C LEU A 235 -13.31 10.90 3.30
N ILE A 236 -13.99 9.80 3.67
CA ILE A 236 -13.34 8.60 4.22
C ILE A 236 -12.41 7.96 3.19
N THR A 237 -12.80 7.94 1.91
CA THR A 237 -11.94 7.45 0.83
C THR A 237 -10.72 8.34 0.64
N THR A 238 -10.87 9.65 0.80
CA THR A 238 -9.73 10.59 0.74
C THR A 238 -8.76 10.32 1.89
N VAL A 239 -9.25 10.12 3.12
CA VAL A 239 -8.41 9.73 4.26
C VAL A 239 -7.67 8.42 3.99
N LEU A 240 -8.34 7.42 3.42
CA LEU A 240 -7.68 6.18 2.98
C LEU A 240 -6.54 6.47 1.99
N ASN A 241 -6.81 7.26 0.96
CA ASN A 241 -5.79 7.62 -0.04
C ASN A 241 -4.58 8.34 0.59
N LEU A 242 -4.82 9.22 1.57
CA LEU A 242 -3.76 9.90 2.32
C LEU A 242 -2.95 8.93 3.20
N SER A 243 -3.62 7.97 3.85
CA SER A 243 -2.99 7.00 4.74
C SER A 243 -2.04 6.02 4.02
N ILE A 244 -2.19 5.86 2.71
CA ILE A 244 -1.30 5.02 1.88
C ILE A 244 0.06 5.71 1.64
N HIS A 245 0.10 7.05 1.66
CA HIS A 245 1.31 7.81 1.42
C HIS A 245 2.19 7.81 2.67
N ASP A 246 3.43 7.31 2.57
CA ASP A 246 4.28 7.06 3.75
C ASP A 246 4.55 8.32 4.58
N ASN A 247 4.80 9.46 3.94
CA ASN A 247 5.03 10.72 4.64
C ASN A 247 3.78 11.24 5.37
N ASN A 248 2.59 10.95 4.87
CA ASN A 248 1.33 11.39 5.48
C ASN A 248 0.81 10.43 6.55
N LYS A 249 1.17 9.16 6.46
CA LYS A 249 0.62 8.09 7.33
C LYS A 249 0.68 8.44 8.80
N LYS A 250 1.85 8.91 9.27
CA LYS A 250 2.03 9.33 10.65
C LYS A 250 1.16 10.55 10.98
N PHE A 251 1.17 11.55 10.13
CA PHE A 251 0.39 12.78 10.30
C PHE A 251 -1.12 12.50 10.34
N VAL A 252 -1.63 11.67 9.43
CA VAL A 252 -3.02 11.21 9.43
C VAL A 252 -3.36 10.49 10.74
N ALA A 253 -2.48 9.60 11.21
CA ALA A 253 -2.71 8.83 12.43
C ALA A 253 -2.69 9.70 13.71
N GLU A 254 -1.86 10.74 13.74
CA GLU A 254 -1.69 11.64 14.88
C GLU A 254 -2.74 12.78 14.92
N THR A 255 -3.50 13.00 13.82
CA THR A 255 -4.58 13.97 13.80
C THR A 255 -5.76 13.48 14.67
N PRO A 256 -6.12 14.16 15.78
CA PRO A 256 -6.97 13.58 16.83
C PRO A 256 -8.37 13.15 16.36
N MET A 257 -8.93 13.83 15.34
CA MET A 257 -10.28 13.55 14.83
C MET A 257 -10.34 12.37 13.87
N VAL A 258 -9.22 11.93 13.26
CA VAL A 258 -9.21 10.92 12.20
C VAL A 258 -9.71 9.57 12.72
N ILE A 259 -9.13 9.04 13.79
CA ILE A 259 -9.52 7.73 14.32
C ILE A 259 -10.98 7.72 14.78
N PRO A 260 -11.47 8.70 15.56
CA PRO A 260 -12.89 8.78 15.90
C PRO A 260 -13.81 8.77 14.67
N LEU A 261 -13.54 9.58 13.65
CA LEU A 261 -14.35 9.63 12.43
C LEU A 261 -14.30 8.34 11.60
N LEU A 262 -13.13 7.67 11.52
CA LEU A 262 -13.03 6.34 10.92
C LEU A 262 -13.85 5.31 11.70
N MET A 263 -13.89 5.41 13.03
CA MET A 263 -14.69 4.55 13.89
C MET A 263 -16.18 4.75 13.67
N ASP A 264 -16.61 5.99 13.54
CA ASP A 264 -18.00 6.32 13.27
C ASP A 264 -18.43 5.84 11.89
N ALA A 265 -17.58 6.07 10.88
CA ALA A 265 -17.79 5.55 9.53
C ALA A 265 -17.84 4.01 9.48
N LEU A 266 -17.01 3.33 10.27
CA LEU A 266 -16.99 1.86 10.35
C LEU A 266 -18.27 1.29 10.99
N ARG A 267 -18.89 2.00 11.95
CA ARG A 267 -20.12 1.56 12.63
C ARG A 267 -21.39 1.82 11.83
N SER A 268 -21.49 2.97 11.18
CA SER A 268 -22.77 3.48 10.65
C SER A 268 -22.74 3.82 9.16
N GLY A 269 -21.58 3.76 8.48
CA GLY A 269 -21.46 4.07 7.08
C GLY A 269 -22.09 3.02 6.15
N THR A 270 -22.19 3.35 4.86
CA THR A 270 -22.49 2.37 3.81
C THR A 270 -21.45 1.25 3.82
N ILE A 271 -21.74 0.11 3.21
CA ILE A 271 -20.76 -0.99 3.12
C ILE A 271 -19.44 -0.53 2.46
N GLN A 272 -19.52 0.36 1.48
CA GLN A 272 -18.32 0.92 0.85
C GLN A 272 -17.54 1.82 1.82
N THR A 273 -18.23 2.70 2.55
CA THR A 273 -17.64 3.57 3.56
C THR A 273 -16.97 2.75 4.68
N ARG A 274 -17.66 1.71 5.17
CA ARG A 274 -17.15 0.79 6.20
C ARG A 274 -15.91 0.04 5.72
N THR A 275 -15.92 -0.42 4.47
CA THR A 275 -14.76 -1.08 3.84
C THR A 275 -13.56 -0.13 3.75
N ASN A 276 -13.78 1.09 3.29
CA ASN A 276 -12.73 2.10 3.16
C ASN A 276 -12.19 2.54 4.53
N ALA A 277 -13.04 2.65 5.54
CA ALA A 277 -12.62 2.92 6.92
C ALA A 277 -11.76 1.78 7.49
N ALA A 278 -12.15 0.53 7.27
CA ALA A 278 -11.36 -0.64 7.66
C ALA A 278 -9.99 -0.67 6.96
N ALA A 279 -9.95 -0.37 5.66
CA ALA A 279 -8.71 -0.27 4.89
C ALA A 279 -7.79 0.87 5.39
N ALA A 280 -8.37 2.02 5.75
CA ALA A 280 -7.62 3.12 6.35
C ALA A 280 -7.03 2.73 7.73
N LEU A 281 -7.83 2.10 8.59
CA LEU A 281 -7.37 1.58 9.88
C LEU A 281 -6.28 0.53 9.72
N PHE A 282 -6.40 -0.37 8.73
CA PHE A 282 -5.34 -1.32 8.37
C PHE A 282 -4.05 -0.59 8.00
N THR A 283 -4.12 0.41 7.12
CA THR A 283 -2.94 1.16 6.68
C THR A 283 -2.27 1.90 7.83
N LEU A 284 -3.06 2.57 8.69
CA LEU A 284 -2.57 3.28 9.87
C LEU A 284 -2.00 2.32 10.93
N SER A 285 -2.56 1.11 11.06
CA SER A 285 -2.07 0.08 11.99
C SER A 285 -0.70 -0.49 11.60
N ALA A 286 -0.15 -0.14 10.45
CA ALA A 286 1.25 -0.44 10.12
C ALA A 286 2.24 0.29 11.05
N LEU A 287 1.85 1.46 11.60
CA LEU A 287 2.64 2.20 12.58
C LEU A 287 2.45 1.62 13.99
N ASP A 288 3.54 1.30 14.68
CA ASP A 288 3.49 0.73 16.04
C ASP A 288 2.82 1.66 17.05
N SER A 289 3.07 2.98 16.95
CA SER A 289 2.43 4.00 17.79
C SER A 289 0.90 4.01 17.63
N SER A 290 0.39 3.76 16.44
CA SER A 290 -1.06 3.83 16.14
C SER A 290 -1.81 2.59 16.60
N LYS A 291 -1.17 1.41 16.66
CA LYS A 291 -1.83 0.15 17.06
C LYS A 291 -2.50 0.22 18.42
N SER A 292 -1.82 0.81 19.40
CA SER A 292 -2.37 0.97 20.76
C SER A 292 -3.53 1.97 20.78
N LEU A 293 -3.39 3.08 20.05
CA LEU A 293 -4.42 4.13 19.96
C LEU A 293 -5.69 3.59 19.30
N ILE A 294 -5.57 2.94 18.13
CA ILE A 294 -6.69 2.33 17.41
C ILE A 294 -7.36 1.25 18.25
N GLY A 295 -6.59 0.40 18.93
CA GLY A 295 -7.15 -0.61 19.82
C GLY A 295 -7.90 -0.04 21.02
N LYS A 296 -7.41 1.06 21.60
CA LYS A 296 -8.07 1.75 22.73
C LYS A 296 -9.34 2.49 22.29
N SER A 297 -9.43 2.93 21.03
CA SER A 297 -10.65 3.59 20.50
C SER A 297 -11.82 2.62 20.33
N GLY A 298 -11.61 1.31 20.54
CA GLY A 298 -12.65 0.30 20.42
C GLY A 298 -12.85 -0.22 18.99
N ALA A 299 -11.84 -0.06 18.11
CA ALA A 299 -11.92 -0.44 16.69
C ALA A 299 -12.12 -1.95 16.46
N LEU A 300 -11.67 -2.79 17.39
CA LEU A 300 -11.72 -4.25 17.23
C LEU A 300 -13.15 -4.77 17.10
N LYS A 301 -14.07 -4.29 17.93
CA LYS A 301 -15.46 -4.76 17.90
C LYS A 301 -16.13 -4.56 16.53
N PRO A 302 -16.23 -3.34 15.97
CA PRO A 302 -16.85 -3.16 14.65
C PRO A 302 -16.06 -3.78 13.49
N LEU A 303 -14.74 -3.97 13.61
CA LEU A 303 -13.97 -4.77 12.64
C LEU A 303 -14.36 -6.24 12.69
N ILE A 304 -14.55 -6.81 13.88
CA ILE A 304 -14.99 -8.20 14.06
C ILE A 304 -16.43 -8.39 13.55
N GLU A 305 -17.31 -7.43 13.80
CA GLU A 305 -18.68 -7.42 13.26
C GLU A 305 -18.68 -7.38 11.73
N LEU A 306 -17.85 -6.53 11.11
CA LEU A 306 -17.69 -6.48 9.66
C LEU A 306 -17.06 -7.75 9.09
N LEU A 307 -16.15 -8.40 9.83
CA LEU A 307 -15.62 -9.72 9.50
C LEU A 307 -16.73 -10.77 9.54
N GLU A 308 -17.63 -10.75 10.55
CA GLU A 308 -18.75 -11.67 10.68
C GLU A 308 -19.76 -11.55 9.53
N GLU A 309 -20.08 -10.34 9.10
CA GLU A 309 -20.90 -10.09 7.93
C GLU A 309 -20.33 -10.74 6.67
N GLY A 310 -19.02 -10.70 6.50
CA GLY A 310 -18.31 -11.44 5.46
C GLY A 310 -18.44 -10.85 4.07
N HIS A 311 -18.58 -9.53 3.97
CA HIS A 311 -18.64 -8.88 2.67
C HIS A 311 -17.32 -9.03 1.90
N PRO A 312 -17.29 -9.56 0.66
CA PRO A 312 -16.07 -9.94 -0.05
C PRO A 312 -15.04 -8.81 -0.17
N LEU A 313 -15.49 -7.57 -0.38
CA LEU A 313 -14.60 -6.41 -0.53
C LEU A 313 -13.89 -6.03 0.78
N ALA A 314 -14.49 -6.30 1.94
CA ALA A 314 -13.96 -5.91 3.24
C ALA A 314 -13.05 -6.97 3.88
N MET A 315 -13.25 -8.24 3.56
CA MET A 315 -12.67 -9.38 4.27
C MET A 315 -11.16 -9.28 4.46
N LYS A 316 -10.43 -8.98 3.39
CA LYS A 316 -8.96 -8.94 3.40
C LYS A 316 -8.43 -7.82 4.27
N ASP A 317 -8.96 -6.61 4.11
CA ASP A 317 -8.49 -5.43 4.82
C ASP A 317 -8.87 -5.50 6.31
N VAL A 318 -10.06 -6.00 6.62
CA VAL A 318 -10.53 -6.24 7.99
C VAL A 318 -9.65 -7.28 8.68
N ALA A 319 -9.39 -8.42 8.06
CA ALA A 319 -8.52 -9.44 8.62
C ALA A 319 -7.10 -8.90 8.85
N SER A 320 -6.57 -8.13 7.90
CA SER A 320 -5.25 -7.51 8.01
C SER A 320 -5.19 -6.46 9.13
N ALA A 321 -6.24 -5.65 9.29
CA ALA A 321 -6.35 -4.69 10.38
C ALA A 321 -6.37 -5.39 11.75
N ILE A 322 -7.21 -6.42 11.92
CA ILE A 322 -7.28 -7.20 13.16
C ILE A 322 -5.92 -7.85 13.45
N PHE A 323 -5.27 -8.44 12.44
CA PHE A 323 -3.94 -9.04 12.59
C PHE A 323 -2.93 -8.02 13.11
N ASN A 324 -2.79 -6.86 12.47
CA ASN A 324 -1.85 -5.82 12.86
C ASN A 324 -2.12 -5.29 14.28
N LEU A 325 -3.39 -5.07 14.62
CA LEU A 325 -3.78 -4.60 15.94
C LEU A 325 -3.46 -5.62 17.02
N CYS A 326 -3.68 -6.92 16.77
CA CYS A 326 -3.43 -8.01 17.71
C CYS A 326 -1.93 -8.33 17.90
N ILE A 327 -1.00 -7.65 17.21
CA ILE A 327 0.42 -7.69 17.57
C ILE A 327 0.63 -7.17 18.99
N ILE A 328 -0.13 -6.16 19.40
CA ILE A 328 -0.12 -5.61 20.76
C ILE A 328 -0.90 -6.53 21.72
N HIS A 329 -0.29 -6.86 22.85
CA HIS A 329 -0.84 -7.80 23.83
C HIS A 329 -2.24 -7.40 24.35
N GLU A 330 -2.41 -6.12 24.70
CA GLU A 330 -3.68 -5.60 25.22
C GLU A 330 -4.80 -5.69 24.17
N ASN A 331 -4.46 -5.54 22.90
CA ASN A 331 -5.42 -5.68 21.81
C ASN A 331 -5.85 -7.13 21.58
N LYS A 332 -4.98 -8.13 21.84
CA LYS A 332 -5.39 -9.54 21.83
C LYS A 332 -6.50 -9.79 22.85
N ALA A 333 -6.33 -9.31 24.07
CA ALA A 333 -7.34 -9.47 25.11
C ALA A 333 -8.66 -8.77 24.76
N ARG A 334 -8.59 -7.60 24.09
CA ARG A 334 -9.79 -6.90 23.58
C ARG A 334 -10.47 -7.71 22.46
N ALA A 335 -9.70 -8.19 21.48
CA ALA A 335 -10.25 -8.98 20.38
C ALA A 335 -10.96 -10.24 20.87
N VAL A 336 -10.40 -10.94 21.85
CA VAL A 336 -11.03 -12.13 22.46
C VAL A 336 -12.34 -11.74 23.13
N ARG A 337 -12.36 -10.71 23.97
CA ARG A 337 -13.61 -10.22 24.62
C ARG A 337 -14.67 -9.77 23.62
N ASP A 338 -14.26 -9.22 22.50
CA ASP A 338 -15.14 -8.74 21.43
C ASP A 338 -15.61 -9.88 20.50
N GLY A 339 -15.26 -11.15 20.81
CA GLY A 339 -15.77 -12.35 20.13
C GLY A 339 -15.02 -12.76 18.89
N ALA A 340 -13.76 -12.29 18.71
CA ALA A 340 -12.95 -12.61 17.52
C ALA A 340 -12.76 -14.13 17.32
N VAL A 341 -12.58 -14.90 18.39
CA VAL A 341 -12.33 -16.36 18.30
C VAL A 341 -13.49 -17.06 17.61
N ARG A 342 -14.72 -16.81 18.07
CA ARG A 342 -15.92 -17.43 17.52
C ARG A 342 -16.11 -17.07 16.04
N VAL A 343 -16.00 -15.76 15.70
CA VAL A 343 -16.20 -15.30 14.33
C VAL A 343 -15.14 -15.88 13.39
N ILE A 344 -13.90 -15.84 13.79
CA ILE A 344 -12.77 -16.34 12.97
C ILE A 344 -12.89 -17.85 12.78
N LEU A 345 -13.15 -18.60 13.87
CA LEU A 345 -13.28 -20.06 13.79
C LEU A 345 -14.45 -20.48 12.90
N LYS A 346 -15.61 -19.82 13.01
CA LYS A 346 -16.77 -20.04 12.14
C LYS A 346 -16.44 -19.83 10.64
N LYS A 347 -15.68 -18.77 10.32
CA LYS A 347 -15.24 -18.52 8.93
C LYS A 347 -14.25 -19.57 8.44
N ILE A 348 -13.31 -20.00 9.29
CA ILE A 348 -12.35 -21.07 8.95
C ILE A 348 -13.09 -22.40 8.72
N MET A 349 -14.06 -22.75 9.54
CA MET A 349 -14.90 -23.94 9.34
C MET A 349 -15.66 -23.91 8.00
N ASN A 350 -16.08 -22.74 7.57
CA ASN A 350 -16.71 -22.52 6.27
C ASN A 350 -15.71 -22.37 5.11
N ARG A 351 -14.42 -22.61 5.33
CA ARG A 351 -13.33 -22.54 4.35
C ARG A 351 -13.18 -21.15 3.70
N MET A 352 -13.52 -20.09 4.44
CA MET A 352 -13.40 -18.70 3.99
C MET A 352 -12.11 -18.07 4.54
N HIS A 353 -11.28 -17.50 3.70
CA HIS A 353 -10.05 -16.78 4.07
C HIS A 353 -9.17 -17.51 5.09
N VAL A 354 -9.02 -18.82 4.91
CA VAL A 354 -8.38 -19.72 5.87
C VAL A 354 -6.97 -19.28 6.23
N ASP A 355 -6.19 -18.83 5.24
CA ASP A 355 -4.77 -18.49 5.42
C ASP A 355 -4.59 -17.29 6.36
N GLU A 356 -5.32 -16.22 6.12
CA GLU A 356 -5.27 -14.99 6.91
C GLU A 356 -5.85 -15.21 8.30
N LEU A 357 -7.00 -15.90 8.38
CA LEU A 357 -7.71 -16.10 9.64
C LEU A 357 -7.01 -17.09 10.58
N LEU A 358 -6.36 -18.11 10.05
CA LEU A 358 -5.52 -19.01 10.87
C LEU A 358 -4.33 -18.28 11.50
N ALA A 359 -3.75 -17.32 10.79
CA ALA A 359 -2.65 -16.52 11.35
C ALA A 359 -3.12 -15.68 12.55
N ILE A 360 -4.32 -15.10 12.46
CA ILE A 360 -4.92 -14.34 13.57
C ILE A 360 -5.23 -15.30 14.73
N LEU A 361 -5.86 -16.43 14.46
CA LEU A 361 -6.24 -17.41 15.48
C LEU A 361 -5.00 -17.96 16.21
N ALA A 362 -3.92 -18.24 15.48
CA ALA A 362 -2.65 -18.65 16.06
C ALA A 362 -2.01 -17.56 16.94
N MET A 363 -2.19 -16.29 16.58
CA MET A 363 -1.73 -15.17 17.41
C MET A 363 -2.57 -15.04 18.69
N LEU A 364 -3.89 -15.23 18.59
CA LEU A 364 -4.81 -15.20 19.74
C LEU A 364 -4.60 -16.40 20.68
N SER A 365 -4.08 -17.54 20.22
CA SER A 365 -3.78 -18.71 21.04
C SER A 365 -2.72 -18.47 22.12
N GLY A 366 -2.07 -17.32 22.13
CA GLY A 366 -1.27 -16.84 23.26
C GLY A 366 -2.09 -16.31 24.45
N ASN A 367 -3.40 -16.18 24.32
CA ASN A 367 -4.31 -15.77 25.39
C ASN A 367 -5.07 -16.99 25.93
N PRO A 368 -5.02 -17.28 27.25
CA PRO A 368 -5.67 -18.48 27.84
C PRO A 368 -7.17 -18.54 27.55
N MET A 369 -7.90 -17.43 27.66
CA MET A 369 -9.34 -17.39 27.38
C MET A 369 -9.65 -17.73 25.91
N ALA A 370 -8.80 -17.28 24.97
CA ALA A 370 -8.96 -17.65 23.56
C ALA A 370 -8.76 -19.17 23.35
N VAL A 371 -7.80 -19.77 24.06
CA VAL A 371 -7.51 -21.19 23.93
C VAL A 371 -8.68 -22.03 24.50
N GLU A 372 -9.25 -21.62 25.62
CA GLU A 372 -10.44 -22.22 26.22
C GLU A 372 -11.64 -22.17 25.28
N GLU A 373 -11.95 -20.95 24.75
CA GLU A 373 -13.04 -20.73 23.78
C GLU A 373 -12.84 -21.55 22.49
N MET A 374 -11.61 -21.65 21.97
CA MET A 374 -11.30 -22.50 20.82
C MET A 374 -11.59 -23.98 21.10
N GLY A 375 -11.24 -24.45 22.30
CA GLY A 375 -11.52 -25.83 22.75
C GLY A 375 -13.01 -26.11 22.86
N GLU A 376 -13.80 -25.19 23.42
CA GLU A 376 -15.25 -25.30 23.56
C GLU A 376 -15.98 -25.28 22.22
N LEU A 377 -15.52 -24.45 21.28
CA LEU A 377 -16.11 -24.31 19.95
C LEU A 377 -15.73 -25.43 18.96
N GLY A 378 -15.03 -26.47 19.39
CA GLY A 378 -14.71 -27.62 18.54
C GLY A 378 -13.62 -27.35 17.51
N ALA A 379 -12.66 -26.47 17.81
CA ALA A 379 -11.59 -26.14 16.89
C ALA A 379 -10.71 -27.34 16.50
N ILE A 380 -10.61 -28.37 17.36
CA ILE A 380 -9.67 -29.48 17.18
C ILE A 380 -9.91 -30.22 15.87
N SER A 381 -11.13 -30.73 15.66
CA SER A 381 -11.48 -31.49 14.46
C SER A 381 -11.26 -30.66 13.17
N CYS A 382 -11.63 -29.39 13.20
CA CYS A 382 -11.41 -28.46 12.07
C CYS A 382 -9.92 -28.27 11.76
N LEU A 383 -9.09 -28.02 12.78
CA LEU A 383 -7.66 -27.79 12.61
C LEU A 383 -6.93 -29.05 12.13
N LEU A 384 -7.30 -30.23 12.64
CA LEU A 384 -6.75 -31.51 12.19
C LEU A 384 -7.13 -31.79 10.73
N SER A 385 -8.39 -31.52 10.31
CA SER A 385 -8.77 -31.66 8.90
C SER A 385 -7.98 -30.72 8.00
N ILE A 386 -7.71 -29.49 8.44
CA ILE A 386 -6.87 -28.56 7.68
C ILE A 386 -5.43 -29.08 7.53
N ILE A 387 -4.85 -29.69 8.58
CA ILE A 387 -3.51 -30.29 8.50
C ILE A 387 -3.47 -31.41 7.46
N ARG A 388 -4.51 -32.26 7.38
CA ARG A 388 -4.58 -33.36 6.41
C ARG A 388 -4.77 -32.87 4.97
N GLU A 389 -5.69 -31.94 4.79
CA GLU A 389 -6.19 -31.55 3.46
C GLU A 389 -5.38 -30.42 2.81
N ASN A 390 -4.76 -29.56 3.59
CA ASN A 390 -4.09 -28.35 3.10
C ASN A 390 -2.62 -28.66 2.74
N SER A 391 -2.16 -28.12 1.61
CA SER A 391 -0.76 -28.23 1.18
C SER A 391 0.13 -27.12 1.76
N CYS A 392 -0.45 -26.01 2.26
CA CYS A 392 0.28 -24.86 2.76
C CYS A 392 0.99 -25.19 4.09
N ALA A 393 2.32 -25.17 4.08
CA ALA A 393 3.13 -25.44 5.27
C ALA A 393 2.86 -24.44 6.41
N ARG A 394 2.57 -23.17 6.09
CA ARG A 394 2.24 -22.13 7.05
C ARG A 394 0.92 -22.41 7.77
N ASN A 395 -0.09 -22.90 7.05
CA ASN A 395 -1.38 -23.26 7.65
C ASN A 395 -1.22 -24.44 8.60
N LYS A 396 -0.50 -25.49 8.20
CA LYS A 396 -0.17 -26.63 9.06
C LYS A 396 0.55 -26.19 10.33
N GLU A 397 1.48 -25.26 10.19
CA GLU A 397 2.25 -24.70 11.30
C GLU A 397 1.37 -23.90 12.27
N ASN A 398 0.45 -23.08 11.77
CA ASN A 398 -0.52 -22.35 12.57
C ASN A 398 -1.49 -23.31 13.27
N CYS A 399 -2.04 -24.30 12.55
CA CYS A 399 -2.96 -25.29 13.12
C CYS A 399 -2.31 -26.07 14.25
N ILE A 400 -1.10 -26.60 14.06
CA ILE A 400 -0.44 -27.38 15.11
C ILE A 400 -0.01 -26.51 16.30
N ALA A 401 0.26 -25.22 16.10
CA ALA A 401 0.55 -24.30 17.18
C ALA A 401 -0.68 -24.05 18.06
N ILE A 402 -1.87 -23.92 17.47
CA ILE A 402 -3.14 -23.78 18.17
C ILE A 402 -3.48 -25.08 18.90
N LEU A 403 -3.40 -26.23 18.22
CA LEU A 403 -3.64 -27.56 18.84
C LEU A 403 -2.69 -27.80 20.02
N TYR A 404 -1.44 -27.39 19.90
CA TYR A 404 -0.49 -27.47 21.01
C TYR A 404 -0.95 -26.64 22.21
N ALA A 405 -1.41 -25.38 21.98
CA ALA A 405 -1.93 -24.57 23.08
C ALA A 405 -3.16 -25.18 23.75
N ILE A 406 -4.12 -25.71 22.98
CA ILE A 406 -5.31 -26.36 23.49
C ILE A 406 -4.92 -27.62 24.30
N CYS A 407 -4.02 -28.47 23.78
CA CYS A 407 -3.54 -29.68 24.44
C CYS A 407 -2.87 -29.39 25.80
N PHE A 408 -2.20 -28.23 25.90
CA PHE A 408 -1.54 -27.85 27.15
C PHE A 408 -2.49 -27.20 28.15
N ASN A 409 -3.58 -26.61 27.73
CA ASN A 409 -4.55 -25.93 28.57
C ASN A 409 -5.61 -26.90 29.12
N ASP A 410 -6.09 -27.85 28.31
CA ASP A 410 -7.19 -28.75 28.66
C ASP A 410 -6.89 -30.21 28.31
N ARG A 411 -6.79 -31.04 29.36
CA ARG A 411 -6.56 -32.49 29.21
C ARG A 411 -7.77 -33.24 28.65
N THR A 412 -8.98 -32.75 28.83
CA THR A 412 -10.19 -33.40 28.33
C THR A 412 -10.18 -33.51 26.80
N LYS A 413 -9.52 -32.60 26.15
CA LYS A 413 -9.37 -32.54 24.68
C LYS A 413 -8.38 -33.57 24.11
N TRP A 414 -7.60 -34.25 24.95
CA TRP A 414 -6.64 -35.26 24.48
C TRP A 414 -7.31 -36.48 23.86
N LYS A 415 -8.53 -36.81 24.27
CA LYS A 415 -9.27 -37.94 23.72
C LYS A 415 -9.49 -37.75 22.21
N GLU A 416 -9.98 -36.59 21.83
CA GLU A 416 -10.26 -36.23 20.42
C GLU A 416 -8.98 -36.28 19.59
N MET A 417 -7.88 -35.67 20.04
CA MET A 417 -6.59 -35.70 19.36
C MET A 417 -6.02 -37.13 19.25
N ARG A 418 -6.26 -37.97 20.22
CA ARG A 418 -5.79 -39.38 20.24
C ARG A 418 -6.58 -40.22 19.25
N GLU A 419 -7.88 -40.04 19.14
CA GLU A 419 -8.71 -40.74 18.16
C GLU A 419 -8.29 -40.39 16.73
N GLU A 420 -8.04 -39.12 16.46
CA GLU A 420 -7.49 -38.65 15.18
C GLU A 420 -6.13 -39.27 14.87
N GLU A 421 -5.23 -39.29 15.86
CA GLU A 421 -3.88 -39.85 15.68
C GLU A 421 -3.90 -41.33 15.41
N LYS A 422 -4.77 -42.10 16.10
CA LYS A 422 -4.96 -43.54 15.87
C LYS A 422 -5.51 -43.84 14.49
N THR A 423 -6.40 -42.99 13.99
CA THR A 423 -7.10 -43.21 12.69
C THR A 423 -6.26 -42.77 11.50
N TYR A 424 -5.63 -41.62 11.59
CA TYR A 424 -4.98 -40.97 10.42
C TYR A 424 -3.49 -40.73 10.61
N GLY A 425 -2.95 -40.78 11.82
CA GLY A 425 -1.55 -40.45 12.10
C GLY A 425 -1.18 -39.00 11.77
N THR A 426 -2.14 -38.10 11.81
CA THR A 426 -2.00 -36.70 11.31
C THR A 426 -0.86 -35.96 12.02
N ILE A 427 -0.75 -36.11 13.34
CA ILE A 427 0.26 -35.41 14.14
C ILE A 427 1.62 -36.06 13.93
N SER A 428 1.69 -37.40 13.85
CA SER A 428 2.92 -38.15 13.57
C SER A 428 3.48 -37.84 12.18
N GLN A 429 2.63 -37.76 11.16
CA GLN A 429 3.05 -37.37 9.82
C GLN A 429 3.62 -35.94 9.80
N LEU A 430 2.99 -35.03 10.54
CA LEU A 430 3.48 -33.65 10.63
C LEU A 430 4.79 -33.55 11.43
N ALA A 431 4.98 -34.41 12.44
CA ALA A 431 6.23 -34.51 13.19
C ALA A 431 7.40 -35.01 12.33
N GLN A 432 7.11 -35.84 11.33
CA GLN A 432 8.12 -36.36 10.39
C GLN A 432 8.39 -35.41 9.21
N ASN A 433 7.34 -34.84 8.62
CA ASN A 433 7.40 -34.17 7.31
C ASN A 433 7.15 -32.65 7.38
N GLY A 434 6.82 -32.09 8.56
CA GLY A 434 6.53 -30.68 8.72
C GLY A 434 7.75 -29.76 8.73
N THR A 435 7.52 -28.45 8.82
CA THR A 435 8.60 -27.48 9.10
C THR A 435 9.21 -27.72 10.47
N SER A 436 10.42 -27.21 10.73
CA SER A 436 11.10 -27.38 12.04
C SER A 436 10.23 -26.91 13.21
N ARG A 437 9.43 -25.86 13.02
CA ARG A 437 8.49 -25.34 14.03
C ARG A 437 7.30 -26.27 14.23
N ALA A 438 6.73 -26.77 13.14
CA ALA A 438 5.63 -27.73 13.18
C ALA A 438 6.06 -29.05 13.83
N LYS A 439 7.21 -29.62 13.43
CA LYS A 439 7.79 -30.83 14.01
C LYS A 439 7.92 -30.74 15.53
N ARG A 440 8.50 -29.66 16.03
CA ARG A 440 8.69 -29.45 17.47
C ARG A 440 7.35 -29.43 18.23
N LYS A 441 6.32 -28.76 17.69
CA LYS A 441 5.00 -28.69 18.31
C LYS A 441 4.26 -30.05 18.26
N ALA A 442 4.31 -30.71 17.11
CA ALA A 442 3.72 -32.02 16.91
C ALA A 442 4.33 -33.07 17.87
N SER A 443 5.66 -33.12 17.97
CA SER A 443 6.37 -34.01 18.91
C SER A 443 5.96 -33.74 20.35
N GLY A 444 5.83 -32.48 20.77
CA GLY A 444 5.38 -32.12 22.11
C GLY A 444 3.93 -32.56 22.42
N ILE A 445 3.03 -32.60 21.43
CA ILE A 445 1.69 -33.19 21.58
C ILE A 445 1.79 -34.71 21.73
N LEU A 446 2.53 -35.39 20.82
CA LEU A 446 2.69 -36.85 20.86
C LEU A 446 3.26 -37.34 22.18
N GLU A 447 4.28 -36.70 22.73
CA GLU A 447 4.84 -37.05 24.04
C GLU A 447 3.79 -37.01 25.15
N ARG A 448 2.87 -36.03 25.14
CA ARG A 448 1.80 -35.93 26.14
C ARG A 448 0.74 -36.98 25.94
N LEU A 449 0.34 -37.24 24.70
CA LEU A 449 -0.62 -38.28 24.39
C LEU A 449 -0.10 -39.67 24.85
N ASN A 450 1.20 -39.96 24.67
CA ASN A 450 1.84 -41.20 25.07
C ASN A 450 1.99 -41.31 26.60
N LYS A 451 2.40 -40.25 27.28
CA LYS A 451 2.48 -40.26 28.78
C LYS A 451 1.15 -40.55 29.45
N ALA A 452 0.05 -40.05 28.86
CA ALA A 452 -1.29 -40.31 29.40
C ALA A 452 -1.74 -41.77 29.23
N VAL A 453 -1.24 -42.51 28.25
CA VAL A 453 -1.54 -43.94 28.06
C VAL A 453 -0.85 -44.76 29.14
N ASN A 454 0.40 -44.45 29.48
CA ASN A 454 1.17 -45.19 30.47
C ASN A 454 0.59 -45.05 31.89
N LEU A 455 -0.04 -43.90 32.21
CA LEU A 455 -0.69 -43.69 33.50
C LEU A 455 -2.02 -44.44 33.65
N THR A 456 -2.70 -44.81 32.57
CA THR A 456 -3.93 -45.61 32.60
C THR A 456 -3.67 -47.10 32.61
N HIS A 457 -2.44 -47.56 32.35
CA HIS A 457 -2.04 -48.98 32.43
C HIS A 457 -1.36 -49.35 33.74
N THR A 458 -1.08 -48.37 34.62
CA THR A 458 -0.46 -48.58 35.94
C THR A 458 -1.42 -48.32 37.10
N ALA A 459 -2.70 -48.07 36.84
CA ALA A 459 -3.80 -47.99 37.81
C ALA A 459 -4.76 -49.16 37.56
#